data_fa20b6b1584fa47cddd5dae9936559fd
#
_entry.id   fa20b6b1584fa47cddd5dae9936559fd
#
_cell.length_a   1.000
_cell.length_b   1.000
_cell.length_c   1.000
_cell.angle_alpha   90.00
_cell.angle_beta   90.00
_cell.angle_gamma   90.00
#
_symmetry.space_group_name_H-M   'P 1'
#
loop_
_entity.id
_entity.type
_entity.pdbx_description
1 polymer ?
#
loop_
_entity_poly.entity_id
_entity_poly.type
_entity_poly.pdbx_seq_one_letter_code
_entity_poly.pdbx_strand_id
1 'polypeptide(L)'
;MISRGIAGRIALAAIASAGVGLLILGVGVAVVGADAFTELMMRAGDSAKHARDMYDDSVTRVVIAATIVAIVASVGLAVVLARMLARPLAEIGAAARRIADGDYAARVPREGPEEVASLADSFNQMATSLEEQEAMRRDFIANAAHELRTPLTNLQGYLEALRDGVITADRATYESLHEEADRLVRLSRSLDALAEGDAGTNLPEPIDLDLSSAIRSAIDLAAPAIERAGLRLELDVPSRLTARADPDRLAQVLANLLSNAVRYTPAGGSITVRAERHPADVLVSILNTGEGIPAEDIDRVFERFYRVEKSRDRARGGAGIGLAIVKQLVEASGGRVGAESIGGVTRFWFSLPA
;
A
#
# COMPACT_ATOMS: atom_id res chain seq x y z
N MET A 1 -10.18 -42.39 1.02
CA MET A 1 -10.60 -41.01 1.44
C MET A 1 -10.25 -40.03 0.34
N ILE A 2 -10.89 -40.19 -0.81
CA ILE A 2 -10.72 -39.32 -1.99
C ILE A 2 -11.84 -38.28 -1.95
N SER A 3 -11.44 -36.99 -1.96
CA SER A 3 -12.35 -35.90 -2.30
C SER A 3 -13.00 -35.06 -1.22
N ARG A 4 -12.19 -34.22 -0.58
CA ARG A 4 -12.79 -32.94 -0.12
C ARG A 4 -12.26 -31.73 -0.92
N GLY A 5 -11.35 -31.90 -1.88
CA GLY A 5 -10.81 -30.86 -2.73
C GLY A 5 -11.53 -30.70 -4.07
N ILE A 6 -11.41 -29.52 -4.68
CA ILE A 6 -12.00 -29.17 -6.00
C ILE A 6 -11.58 -30.21 -7.07
N ALA A 7 -10.34 -30.65 -7.08
CA ALA A 7 -9.83 -31.66 -8.01
C ALA A 7 -10.60 -32.99 -7.92
N GLY A 8 -10.88 -33.48 -6.70
CA GLY A 8 -11.63 -34.72 -6.50
C GLY A 8 -13.08 -34.59 -6.96
N ARG A 9 -13.71 -33.44 -6.78
CA ARG A 9 -15.09 -33.17 -7.25
C ARG A 9 -15.17 -33.10 -8.76
N ILE A 10 -14.19 -32.45 -9.42
CA ILE A 10 -14.10 -32.38 -10.90
C ILE A 10 -13.84 -33.77 -11.49
N ALA A 11 -12.92 -34.53 -10.90
CA ALA A 11 -12.63 -35.90 -11.31
C ALA A 11 -13.89 -36.79 -11.23
N LEU A 12 -14.59 -36.72 -10.09
CA LEU A 12 -15.83 -37.50 -9.87
C LEU A 12 -16.93 -37.11 -10.86
N ALA A 13 -17.12 -35.80 -11.14
CA ALA A 13 -18.08 -35.32 -12.11
C ALA A 13 -17.74 -35.77 -13.53
N ALA A 14 -16.46 -35.72 -13.95
CA ALA A 14 -16.01 -36.19 -15.24
C ALA A 14 -16.23 -37.70 -15.44
N ILE A 15 -15.87 -38.51 -14.43
CA ILE A 15 -16.09 -39.96 -14.44
C ILE A 15 -17.59 -40.29 -14.47
N ALA A 16 -18.41 -39.60 -13.69
CA ALA A 16 -19.87 -39.81 -13.68
C ALA A 16 -20.50 -39.43 -15.05
N SER A 17 -20.12 -38.32 -15.63
CA SER A 17 -20.61 -37.88 -16.95
C SER A 17 -20.21 -38.86 -18.05
N ALA A 18 -18.96 -39.31 -18.08
CA ALA A 18 -18.50 -40.31 -19.03
C ALA A 18 -19.23 -41.67 -18.86
N GLY A 19 -19.44 -42.09 -17.62
CA GLY A 19 -20.19 -43.31 -17.29
C GLY A 19 -21.67 -43.25 -17.76
N VAL A 20 -22.35 -42.15 -17.54
CA VAL A 20 -23.71 -41.91 -18.02
C VAL A 20 -23.78 -41.92 -19.56
N GLY A 21 -22.87 -41.22 -20.23
CA GLY A 21 -22.79 -41.20 -21.69
C GLY A 21 -22.57 -42.60 -22.30
N LEU A 22 -21.67 -43.40 -21.73
CA LEU A 22 -21.41 -44.75 -22.14
C LEU A 22 -22.61 -45.69 -21.90
N LEU A 23 -23.31 -45.52 -20.76
CA LEU A 23 -24.49 -46.31 -20.43
C LEU A 23 -25.62 -46.04 -21.42
N ILE A 24 -25.86 -44.77 -21.78
CA ILE A 24 -26.86 -44.39 -22.78
C ILE A 24 -26.49 -44.96 -24.15
N LEU A 25 -25.24 -44.83 -24.58
CA LEU A 25 -24.77 -45.36 -25.85
C LEU A 25 -24.84 -46.89 -25.88
N GLY A 26 -24.39 -47.57 -24.81
CA GLY A 26 -24.41 -49.01 -24.66
C GLY A 26 -25.81 -49.59 -24.70
N VAL A 27 -26.76 -49.01 -23.98
CA VAL A 27 -28.19 -49.40 -23.99
C VAL A 27 -28.79 -49.14 -25.39
N GLY A 28 -28.50 -48.00 -26.00
CA GLY A 28 -29.01 -47.67 -27.34
C GLY A 28 -28.52 -48.68 -28.42
N VAL A 29 -27.23 -48.99 -28.39
CA VAL A 29 -26.64 -50.00 -29.31
C VAL A 29 -27.21 -51.40 -29.02
N ALA A 30 -27.30 -51.80 -27.76
CA ALA A 30 -27.80 -53.12 -27.39
C ALA A 30 -29.29 -53.33 -27.78
N VAL A 31 -30.14 -52.33 -27.59
CA VAL A 31 -31.56 -52.45 -27.86
C VAL A 31 -31.89 -52.22 -29.35
N VAL A 32 -31.49 -51.08 -29.92
CA VAL A 32 -31.85 -50.72 -31.29
C VAL A 32 -31.02 -51.49 -32.31
N GLY A 33 -29.75 -51.71 -32.02
CA GLY A 33 -28.84 -52.43 -32.92
C GLY A 33 -29.12 -53.91 -33.02
N ALA A 34 -29.52 -54.55 -31.89
CA ALA A 34 -29.85 -56.00 -31.89
C ALA A 34 -31.06 -56.30 -32.79
N ASP A 35 -32.11 -55.51 -32.71
CA ASP A 35 -33.32 -55.71 -33.54
C ASP A 35 -33.03 -55.46 -35.04
N ALA A 36 -32.31 -54.40 -35.37
CA ALA A 36 -31.91 -54.10 -36.77
C ALA A 36 -30.97 -55.15 -37.35
N PHE A 37 -29.98 -55.61 -36.58
CA PHE A 37 -29.06 -56.67 -37.03
C PHE A 37 -29.77 -58.02 -37.21
N THR A 38 -30.68 -58.39 -36.30
CA THR A 38 -31.46 -59.65 -36.40
C THR A 38 -32.35 -59.63 -37.62
N GLU A 39 -33.00 -58.50 -37.93
CA GLU A 39 -33.87 -58.34 -39.10
C GLU A 39 -33.06 -58.47 -40.41
N LEU A 40 -31.87 -57.88 -40.49
CA LEU A 40 -30.99 -57.98 -41.66
C LEU A 40 -30.47 -59.44 -41.87
N MET A 41 -30.09 -60.11 -40.81
CA MET A 41 -29.57 -61.50 -40.91
C MET A 41 -30.68 -62.52 -41.24
N MET A 42 -31.89 -62.33 -40.75
CA MET A 42 -33.08 -63.13 -41.14
C MET A 42 -33.35 -62.96 -42.64
N ARG A 43 -33.24 -61.77 -43.21
CA ARG A 43 -33.38 -61.53 -44.67
C ARG A 43 -32.27 -62.24 -45.45
N ALA A 44 -31.09 -62.45 -44.87
CA ALA A 44 -29.97 -63.17 -45.48
C ALA A 44 -30.06 -64.71 -45.34
N GLY A 45 -31.09 -65.24 -44.68
CA GLY A 45 -31.34 -66.68 -44.55
C GLY A 45 -30.71 -67.34 -43.30
N ASP A 46 -30.26 -66.60 -42.33
CA ASP A 46 -29.71 -67.10 -41.10
C ASP A 46 -30.76 -67.24 -39.97
N SER A 47 -30.51 -68.07 -38.98
CA SER A 47 -31.45 -68.25 -37.85
C SER A 47 -31.38 -67.03 -36.90
N ALA A 48 -32.52 -66.57 -36.44
CA ALA A 48 -32.61 -65.44 -35.53
C ALA A 48 -31.83 -65.63 -34.23
N LYS A 49 -31.68 -66.84 -33.76
CA LYS A 49 -30.88 -67.18 -32.56
C LYS A 49 -29.37 -66.99 -32.78
N HIS A 50 -28.84 -67.55 -33.90
CA HIS A 50 -27.43 -67.42 -34.22
C HIS A 50 -27.02 -65.96 -34.49
N ALA A 51 -27.86 -65.18 -35.18
CA ALA A 51 -27.63 -63.75 -35.41
C ALA A 51 -27.57 -62.97 -34.09
N ARG A 52 -28.45 -63.28 -33.14
CA ARG A 52 -28.52 -62.59 -31.84
C ARG A 52 -27.31 -62.94 -30.94
N ASP A 53 -26.91 -64.23 -30.90
CA ASP A 53 -25.73 -64.63 -30.11
C ASP A 53 -24.44 -63.99 -30.62
N MET A 54 -24.24 -63.89 -31.95
CA MET A 54 -23.10 -63.18 -32.56
C MET A 54 -23.11 -61.69 -32.29
N TYR A 55 -24.30 -61.06 -32.31
CA TYR A 55 -24.45 -59.66 -32.03
C TYR A 55 -24.11 -59.35 -30.58
N ASP A 56 -24.70 -60.09 -29.63
CA ASP A 56 -24.47 -59.91 -28.17
C ASP A 56 -23.02 -60.08 -27.79
N ASP A 57 -22.29 -61.05 -28.35
CA ASP A 57 -20.84 -61.25 -28.10
C ASP A 57 -19.99 -60.08 -28.64
N SER A 58 -20.31 -59.63 -29.87
CA SER A 58 -19.60 -58.52 -30.50
C SER A 58 -19.88 -57.21 -29.80
N VAL A 59 -21.12 -56.90 -29.51
CA VAL A 59 -21.51 -55.67 -28.77
C VAL A 59 -20.94 -55.65 -27.38
N THR A 60 -20.95 -56.75 -26.65
CA THR A 60 -20.38 -56.85 -25.29
C THR A 60 -18.90 -56.54 -25.29
N ARG A 61 -18.13 -57.10 -26.29
CA ARG A 61 -16.70 -56.77 -26.41
C ARG A 61 -16.44 -55.30 -26.72
N VAL A 62 -17.22 -54.70 -27.63
CA VAL A 62 -17.10 -53.27 -27.98
C VAL A 62 -17.43 -52.38 -26.79
N VAL A 63 -18.51 -52.67 -26.10
CA VAL A 63 -18.95 -51.90 -24.91
C VAL A 63 -17.90 -51.97 -23.80
N ILE A 64 -17.35 -53.18 -23.52
CA ILE A 64 -16.27 -53.33 -22.52
C ILE A 64 -15.05 -52.51 -22.91
N ALA A 65 -14.60 -52.62 -24.20
CA ALA A 65 -13.43 -51.89 -24.68
C ALA A 65 -13.66 -50.37 -24.60
N ALA A 66 -14.84 -49.89 -25.04
CA ALA A 66 -15.20 -48.46 -24.96
C ALA A 66 -15.25 -47.94 -23.53
N THR A 67 -15.76 -48.78 -22.60
CA THR A 67 -15.80 -48.41 -21.17
C THR A 67 -14.40 -48.27 -20.58
N ILE A 68 -13.49 -49.17 -20.89
CA ILE A 68 -12.09 -49.09 -20.45
C ILE A 68 -11.42 -47.80 -20.97
N VAL A 69 -11.57 -47.53 -22.27
CA VAL A 69 -11.00 -46.34 -22.92
C VAL A 69 -11.56 -45.05 -22.24
N ALA A 70 -12.85 -44.99 -22.00
CA ALA A 70 -13.47 -43.84 -21.34
C ALA A 70 -13.01 -43.62 -19.89
N ILE A 71 -12.85 -44.72 -19.16
CA ILE A 71 -12.30 -44.61 -17.78
C ILE A 71 -10.87 -44.07 -17.82
N VAL A 72 -10.01 -44.61 -18.68
CA VAL A 72 -8.62 -44.17 -18.84
C VAL A 72 -8.55 -42.69 -19.26
N ALA A 73 -9.37 -42.28 -20.24
CA ALA A 73 -9.46 -40.89 -20.69
C ALA A 73 -9.95 -39.96 -19.59
N SER A 74 -10.98 -40.38 -18.83
CA SER A 74 -11.52 -39.58 -17.72
C SER A 74 -10.50 -39.39 -16.58
N VAL A 75 -9.76 -40.45 -16.22
CA VAL A 75 -8.70 -40.36 -15.21
C VAL A 75 -7.57 -39.47 -15.71
N GLY A 76 -7.17 -39.60 -16.97
CA GLY A 76 -6.16 -38.72 -17.59
C GLY A 76 -6.57 -37.25 -17.55
N LEU A 77 -7.79 -36.95 -17.96
CA LEU A 77 -8.35 -35.59 -17.91
C LEU A 77 -8.40 -35.05 -16.47
N ALA A 78 -8.84 -35.86 -15.52
CA ALA A 78 -8.88 -35.47 -14.10
C ALA A 78 -7.52 -35.13 -13.55
N VAL A 79 -6.46 -35.88 -13.90
CA VAL A 79 -5.07 -35.60 -13.49
C VAL A 79 -4.57 -34.30 -14.13
N VAL A 80 -4.88 -34.07 -15.39
CA VAL A 80 -4.49 -32.81 -16.09
C VAL A 80 -5.16 -31.61 -15.41
N LEU A 81 -6.49 -31.64 -15.21
CA LEU A 81 -7.22 -30.56 -14.54
C LEU A 81 -6.74 -30.33 -13.08
N ALA A 82 -6.42 -31.41 -12.37
CA ALA A 82 -5.87 -31.28 -11.03
C ALA A 82 -4.53 -30.55 -11.00
N ARG A 83 -3.66 -30.83 -11.97
CA ARG A 83 -2.36 -30.15 -12.08
C ARG A 83 -2.49 -28.73 -12.58
N MET A 84 -3.35 -28.47 -13.55
CA MET A 84 -3.50 -27.15 -14.16
C MET A 84 -4.27 -26.13 -13.31
N LEU A 85 -5.25 -26.58 -12.50
CA LEU A 85 -6.14 -25.71 -11.75
C LEU A 85 -6.05 -25.89 -10.24
N ALA A 86 -6.18 -27.11 -9.75
CA ALA A 86 -6.31 -27.34 -8.32
C ALA A 86 -5.01 -27.11 -7.54
N ARG A 87 -3.87 -27.47 -8.13
CA ARG A 87 -2.56 -27.28 -7.48
C ARG A 87 -2.18 -25.79 -7.36
N PRO A 88 -2.21 -24.98 -8.43
CA PRO A 88 -1.89 -23.55 -8.30
C PRO A 88 -2.83 -22.80 -7.34
N LEU A 89 -4.14 -23.12 -7.38
CA LEU A 89 -5.09 -22.52 -6.43
C LEU A 89 -4.80 -22.90 -4.98
N ALA A 90 -4.35 -24.12 -4.73
CA ALA A 90 -3.94 -24.54 -3.39
C ALA A 90 -2.65 -23.83 -2.94
N GLU A 91 -1.72 -23.58 -3.85
CA GLU A 91 -0.49 -22.82 -3.58
C GLU A 91 -0.79 -21.34 -3.27
N ILE A 92 -1.72 -20.70 -4.02
CA ILE A 92 -2.20 -19.34 -3.70
C ILE A 92 -2.82 -19.32 -2.29
N GLY A 93 -3.69 -20.29 -1.96
CA GLY A 93 -4.28 -20.41 -0.63
C GLY A 93 -3.26 -20.68 0.50
N ALA A 94 -2.18 -21.40 0.20
CA ALA A 94 -1.10 -21.61 1.16
C ALA A 94 -0.26 -20.34 1.37
N ALA A 95 0.07 -19.62 0.28
CA ALA A 95 0.78 -18.35 0.34
C ALA A 95 -0.04 -17.28 1.08
N ALA A 96 -1.37 -17.23 0.86
CA ALA A 96 -2.25 -16.32 1.59
C ALA A 96 -2.23 -16.57 3.12
N ARG A 97 -2.19 -17.82 3.55
CA ARG A 97 -2.04 -18.15 4.98
C ARG A 97 -0.68 -17.70 5.52
N ARG A 98 0.41 -17.92 4.78
CA ARG A 98 1.75 -17.42 5.17
C ARG A 98 1.77 -15.92 5.36
N ILE A 99 1.14 -15.17 4.44
CA ILE A 99 1.02 -13.71 4.58
C ILE A 99 0.22 -13.35 5.84
N ALA A 100 -0.89 -14.03 6.11
CA ALA A 100 -1.70 -13.80 7.31
C ALA A 100 -0.92 -14.09 8.61
N ASP A 101 0.03 -15.03 8.56
CA ASP A 101 0.94 -15.37 9.66
C ASP A 101 2.17 -14.42 9.74
N GLY A 102 2.25 -13.39 8.88
CA GLY A 102 3.31 -12.38 8.88
C GLY A 102 4.49 -12.64 7.95
N ASP A 103 4.46 -13.69 7.14
CA ASP A 103 5.47 -13.94 6.11
C ASP A 103 5.08 -13.24 4.80
N TYR A 104 5.30 -11.93 4.77
CA TYR A 104 4.97 -11.08 3.62
C TYR A 104 5.87 -11.30 2.39
N ALA A 105 6.98 -12.04 2.55
CA ALA A 105 7.85 -12.43 1.43
C ALA A 105 7.31 -13.63 0.63
N ALA A 106 6.19 -14.24 1.07
CA ALA A 106 5.56 -15.34 0.36
C ALA A 106 5.13 -14.91 -1.04
N ARG A 107 5.51 -15.70 -2.06
CA ARG A 107 5.13 -15.50 -3.45
C ARG A 107 4.59 -16.80 -4.05
N VAL A 108 3.80 -16.66 -5.10
CA VAL A 108 3.19 -17.76 -5.84
C VAL A 108 3.84 -17.81 -7.23
N PRO A 109 4.24 -19.00 -7.72
CA PRO A 109 4.75 -19.14 -9.08
C PRO A 109 3.66 -18.84 -10.12
N ARG A 110 4.05 -18.26 -11.25
CA ARG A 110 3.14 -18.01 -12.39
C ARG A 110 2.98 -19.29 -13.21
N GLU A 111 2.08 -20.16 -12.76
CA GLU A 111 1.83 -21.47 -13.36
C GLU A 111 0.34 -21.66 -13.68
N GLY A 112 0.03 -22.48 -14.69
CA GLY A 112 -1.34 -22.83 -15.09
C GLY A 112 -1.87 -22.00 -16.28
N PRO A 113 -3.21 -22.05 -16.52
CA PRO A 113 -3.88 -21.24 -17.53
C PRO A 113 -3.73 -19.73 -17.24
N GLU A 114 -3.97 -18.90 -18.27
CA GLU A 114 -3.75 -17.46 -18.21
C GLU A 114 -4.52 -16.79 -17.07
N GLU A 115 -5.73 -17.26 -16.79
CA GLU A 115 -6.57 -16.72 -15.69
C GLU A 115 -5.94 -17.01 -14.32
N VAL A 116 -5.35 -18.18 -14.14
CA VAL A 116 -4.66 -18.56 -12.89
C VAL A 116 -3.33 -17.83 -12.76
N ALA A 117 -2.60 -17.69 -13.86
CA ALA A 117 -1.35 -16.91 -13.92
C ALA A 117 -1.60 -15.42 -13.60
N SER A 118 -2.68 -14.83 -14.15
CA SER A 118 -3.09 -13.45 -13.83
C SER A 118 -3.49 -13.28 -12.38
N LEU A 119 -4.14 -14.29 -11.77
CA LEU A 119 -4.46 -14.29 -10.34
C LEU A 119 -3.18 -14.35 -9.49
N ALA A 120 -2.19 -15.16 -9.90
CA ALA A 120 -0.89 -15.23 -9.23
C ALA A 120 -0.13 -13.89 -9.30
N ASP A 121 -0.16 -13.21 -10.47
CA ASP A 121 0.43 -11.88 -10.62
C ASP A 121 -0.23 -10.86 -9.70
N SER A 122 -1.57 -10.82 -9.66
CA SER A 122 -2.34 -9.93 -8.78
C SER A 122 -2.06 -10.21 -7.29
N PHE A 123 -1.97 -11.49 -6.92
CA PHE A 123 -1.59 -11.90 -5.57
C PHE A 123 -0.18 -11.44 -5.20
N ASN A 124 0.79 -11.65 -6.09
CA ASN A 124 2.18 -11.23 -5.87
C ASN A 124 2.31 -9.71 -5.75
N GLN A 125 1.56 -8.95 -6.55
CA GLN A 125 1.51 -7.48 -6.44
C GLN A 125 0.96 -7.04 -5.08
N MET A 126 -0.14 -7.63 -4.64
CA MET A 126 -0.69 -7.37 -3.29
C MET A 126 0.33 -7.73 -2.20
N ALA A 127 1.01 -8.89 -2.31
CA ALA A 127 2.02 -9.32 -1.37
C ALA A 127 3.20 -8.34 -1.29
N THR A 128 3.64 -7.80 -2.44
CA THR A 128 4.69 -6.77 -2.48
C THR A 128 4.24 -5.49 -1.78
N SER A 129 3.03 -5.01 -2.05
CA SER A 129 2.50 -3.82 -1.37
C SER A 129 2.39 -4.01 0.14
N LEU A 130 1.97 -5.19 0.61
CA LEU A 130 1.91 -5.50 2.05
C LEU A 130 3.31 -5.57 2.69
N GLU A 131 4.29 -6.15 1.99
CA GLU A 131 5.68 -6.23 2.46
C GLU A 131 6.28 -4.82 2.61
N GLU A 132 6.07 -3.95 1.61
CA GLU A 132 6.50 -2.55 1.63
C GLU A 132 5.83 -1.76 2.76
N GLN A 133 4.51 -1.92 2.95
CA GLN A 133 3.78 -1.27 4.03
C GLN A 133 4.29 -1.70 5.42
N GLU A 134 4.53 -2.99 5.62
CA GLU A 134 5.02 -3.50 6.90
C GLU A 134 6.49 -3.12 7.15
N ALA A 135 7.31 -3.02 6.10
CA ALA A 135 8.67 -2.47 6.21
C ALA A 135 8.63 -0.99 6.63
N MET A 136 7.83 -0.17 5.95
CA MET A 136 7.64 1.24 6.32
C MET A 136 7.10 1.40 7.75
N ARG A 137 6.17 0.56 8.18
CA ARG A 137 5.63 0.57 9.55
C ARG A 137 6.71 0.24 10.59
N ARG A 138 7.53 -0.78 10.33
CA ARG A 138 8.64 -1.15 11.23
C ARG A 138 9.67 -0.04 11.34
N ASP A 139 10.05 0.55 10.22
CA ASP A 139 11.00 1.67 10.18
C ASP A 139 10.45 2.90 10.89
N PHE A 140 9.13 3.17 10.74
CA PHE A 140 8.45 4.24 11.47
C PHE A 140 8.54 4.05 12.99
N ILE A 141 8.21 2.84 13.49
CA ILE A 141 8.25 2.54 14.93
C ILE A 141 9.69 2.63 15.46
N ALA A 142 10.68 2.09 14.75
CA ALA A 142 12.07 2.12 15.14
C ALA A 142 12.62 3.55 15.21
N ASN A 143 12.33 4.37 14.21
CA ASN A 143 12.77 5.77 14.15
C ASN A 143 12.05 6.62 15.20
N ALA A 144 10.73 6.45 15.40
CA ALA A 144 9.98 7.14 16.44
C ALA A 144 10.53 6.84 17.84
N ALA A 145 10.83 5.57 18.13
CA ALA A 145 11.44 5.17 19.40
C ALA A 145 12.83 5.79 19.58
N HIS A 146 13.63 5.91 18.53
CA HIS A 146 14.95 6.53 18.58
C HIS A 146 14.85 8.04 18.83
N GLU A 147 13.98 8.73 18.11
CA GLU A 147 13.76 10.19 18.22
C GLU A 147 13.13 10.59 19.58
N LEU A 148 12.33 9.71 20.19
CA LEU A 148 11.81 9.91 21.56
C LEU A 148 12.87 9.65 22.64
N ARG A 149 13.74 8.64 22.43
CA ARG A 149 14.74 8.26 23.44
C ARG A 149 15.75 9.37 23.69
N THR A 150 16.22 10.05 22.65
CA THR A 150 17.25 11.09 22.74
C THR A 150 16.85 12.23 23.69
N PRO A 151 15.71 12.95 23.48
CA PRO A 151 15.31 14.02 24.40
C PRO A 151 14.97 13.51 25.81
N LEU A 152 14.42 12.29 25.92
CA LEU A 152 14.14 11.69 27.22
C LEU A 152 15.43 11.43 28.02
N THR A 153 16.47 10.90 27.35
CA THR A 153 17.77 10.67 27.97
C THR A 153 18.42 11.99 28.39
N ASN A 154 18.31 13.06 27.58
CA ASN A 154 18.81 14.38 27.93
C ASN A 154 18.10 14.93 29.16
N LEU A 155 16.75 14.86 29.19
CA LEU A 155 15.99 15.28 30.37
C LEU A 155 16.39 14.51 31.64
N GLN A 156 16.54 13.20 31.55
CA GLN A 156 17.02 12.37 32.65
C GLN A 156 18.41 12.80 33.12
N GLY A 157 19.32 13.01 32.20
CA GLY A 157 20.69 13.46 32.51
C GLY A 157 20.72 14.81 33.20
N TYR A 158 19.92 15.80 32.74
CA TYR A 158 19.81 17.09 33.43
C TYR A 158 19.23 16.94 34.86
N LEU A 159 18.18 16.14 35.02
CA LEU A 159 17.56 15.88 36.30
C LEU A 159 18.49 15.14 37.27
N GLU A 160 19.24 14.18 36.81
CA GLU A 160 20.26 13.47 37.60
C GLU A 160 21.42 14.40 37.99
N ALA A 161 21.91 15.23 37.10
CA ALA A 161 22.97 16.20 37.36
C ALA A 161 22.52 17.28 38.38
N LEU A 162 21.25 17.70 38.31
CA LEU A 162 20.65 18.60 39.31
C LEU A 162 20.53 17.92 40.68
N ARG A 163 20.03 16.67 40.72
CA ARG A 163 19.88 15.90 41.97
C ARG A 163 21.23 15.67 42.65
N ASP A 164 22.26 15.37 41.87
CA ASP A 164 23.60 15.06 42.39
C ASP A 164 24.45 16.32 42.63
N GLY A 165 23.89 17.52 42.38
CA GLY A 165 24.57 18.81 42.61
C GLY A 165 25.71 19.10 41.62
N VAL A 166 25.76 18.39 40.47
CA VAL A 166 26.78 18.56 39.43
C VAL A 166 26.54 19.85 38.63
N ILE A 167 25.28 20.22 38.45
CA ILE A 167 24.85 21.47 37.81
C ILE A 167 23.96 22.27 38.74
N THR A 168 23.92 23.60 38.56
CA THR A 168 23.10 24.50 39.36
C THR A 168 21.67 24.58 38.83
N ALA A 169 20.70 24.69 39.77
CA ALA A 169 19.30 24.91 39.44
C ALA A 169 19.07 26.39 39.09
N ASP A 170 19.64 26.86 38.01
CA ASP A 170 19.51 28.22 37.52
C ASP A 170 18.49 28.32 36.38
N ARG A 171 18.19 29.55 35.97
CA ARG A 171 17.22 29.84 34.92
C ARG A 171 17.59 29.17 33.59
N ALA A 172 18.87 29.13 33.23
CA ALA A 172 19.36 28.54 31.96
C ALA A 172 19.11 27.02 31.95
N THR A 173 19.34 26.34 33.08
CA THR A 173 19.08 24.91 33.24
C THR A 173 17.58 24.59 33.11
N TYR A 174 16.71 25.41 33.73
CA TYR A 174 15.25 25.24 33.59
C TYR A 174 14.77 25.53 32.16
N GLU A 175 15.33 26.55 31.49
CA GLU A 175 15.03 26.85 30.10
C GLU A 175 15.43 25.66 29.18
N SER A 176 16.60 25.04 29.38
CA SER A 176 17.05 23.85 28.66
C SER A 176 16.11 22.65 28.86
N LEU A 177 15.67 22.41 30.10
CA LEU A 177 14.70 21.36 30.42
C LEU A 177 13.34 21.63 29.75
N HIS A 178 12.89 22.87 29.73
CA HIS A 178 11.64 23.27 29.10
C HIS A 178 11.69 23.10 27.57
N GLU A 179 12.80 23.52 26.95
CA GLU A 179 13.02 23.32 25.50
C GLU A 179 12.95 21.84 25.08
N GLU A 180 13.57 20.96 25.90
CA GLU A 180 13.56 19.52 25.62
C GLU A 180 12.19 18.89 25.85
N ALA A 181 11.44 19.34 26.87
CA ALA A 181 10.07 18.93 27.10
C ALA A 181 9.14 19.37 25.94
N ASP A 182 9.26 20.62 25.51
CA ASP A 182 8.54 21.14 24.34
C ASP A 182 8.85 20.38 23.06
N ARG A 183 10.11 19.96 22.91
CA ARG A 183 10.52 19.10 21.79
C ARG A 183 9.78 17.77 21.78
N LEU A 184 9.65 17.12 22.97
CA LEU A 184 8.90 15.88 23.13
C LEU A 184 7.41 16.05 22.78
N VAL A 185 6.80 17.15 23.28
CA VAL A 185 5.39 17.46 22.98
C VAL A 185 5.18 17.65 21.46
N ARG A 186 6.06 18.40 20.79
CA ARG A 186 5.99 18.57 19.34
C ARG A 186 6.16 17.25 18.60
N LEU A 187 7.09 16.39 19.03
CA LEU A 187 7.30 15.09 18.42
C LEU A 187 6.08 14.18 18.59
N SER A 188 5.51 14.11 19.80
CA SER A 188 4.27 13.35 20.06
C SER A 188 3.13 13.78 19.13
N ARG A 189 2.85 15.08 19.06
CA ARG A 189 1.81 15.61 18.15
C ARG A 189 2.07 15.28 16.68
N SER A 190 3.34 15.28 16.27
CA SER A 190 3.71 14.92 14.90
C SER A 190 3.48 13.43 14.61
N LEU A 191 3.73 12.55 15.59
CA LEU A 191 3.46 11.12 15.48
C LEU A 191 1.95 10.82 15.44
N ASP A 192 1.16 11.53 16.30
CA ASP A 192 -0.30 11.41 16.30
C ASP A 192 -0.89 11.81 14.93
N ALA A 193 -0.44 12.93 14.36
CA ALA A 193 -0.89 13.39 13.04
C ALA A 193 -0.57 12.39 11.91
N LEU A 194 0.59 11.72 11.97
CA LEU A 194 0.95 10.67 11.00
C LEU A 194 0.08 9.42 11.17
N ALA A 195 -0.23 9.04 12.42
CA ALA A 195 -1.05 7.87 12.72
C ALA A 195 -2.52 8.08 12.27
N GLU A 196 -3.07 9.26 12.48
CA GLU A 196 -4.42 9.62 12.04
C GLU A 196 -4.55 9.63 10.51
N GLY A 197 -3.55 10.12 9.81
CA GLY A 197 -3.56 10.15 8.36
C GLY A 197 -3.48 8.75 7.72
N ASP A 198 -2.77 7.81 8.34
CA ASP A 198 -2.70 6.41 7.88
C ASP A 198 -4.03 5.65 8.11
N ALA A 199 -4.81 6.04 9.12
CA ALA A 199 -6.06 5.36 9.46
C ALA A 199 -7.20 5.60 8.45
N GLY A 200 -7.12 6.60 7.59
CA GLY A 200 -8.13 6.91 6.56
C GLY A 200 -9.55 7.19 7.10
N THR A 201 -9.73 7.19 8.42
CA THR A 201 -11.01 7.27 9.09
C THR A 201 -11.34 8.71 9.48
N ASN A 202 -12.50 9.18 9.04
CA ASN A 202 -13.09 10.49 9.36
C ASN A 202 -12.21 11.69 8.96
N LEU A 203 -11.92 11.81 7.68
CA LEU A 203 -11.44 13.07 7.14
C LEU A 203 -12.57 14.11 7.31
N PRO A 204 -12.36 15.20 8.09
CA PRO A 204 -13.31 16.29 8.12
C PRO A 204 -13.59 16.76 6.70
N GLU A 205 -14.85 17.07 6.40
CA GLU A 205 -15.20 17.58 5.07
C GLU A 205 -14.46 18.92 4.81
N PRO A 206 -13.74 19.04 3.69
CA PRO A 206 -13.07 20.28 3.35
C PRO A 206 -14.11 21.38 3.14
N ILE A 207 -13.89 22.52 3.77
CA ILE A 207 -14.73 23.71 3.65
C ILE A 207 -14.04 24.76 2.78
N ASP A 208 -14.84 25.67 2.19
CA ASP A 208 -14.30 26.85 1.53
C ASP A 208 -13.76 27.81 2.60
N LEU A 209 -12.46 28.07 2.56
CA LEU A 209 -11.80 28.96 3.52
C LEU A 209 -11.02 30.08 2.81
N ASP A 210 -10.85 31.20 3.52
CA ASP A 210 -9.97 32.29 3.10
C ASP A 210 -8.51 31.90 3.37
N LEU A 211 -7.85 31.37 2.33
CA LEU A 211 -6.45 30.95 2.37
C LEU A 211 -5.52 32.14 2.67
N SER A 212 -5.83 33.35 2.18
CA SER A 212 -5.04 34.54 2.47
C SER A 212 -5.02 34.86 3.95
N SER A 213 -6.16 34.73 4.63
CA SER A 213 -6.27 34.94 6.08
C SER A 213 -5.51 33.84 6.84
N ALA A 214 -5.65 32.57 6.43
CA ALA A 214 -4.94 31.46 7.05
C ALA A 214 -3.41 31.61 6.95
N ILE A 215 -2.89 32.01 5.78
CA ILE A 215 -1.46 32.25 5.58
C ILE A 215 -0.97 33.39 6.50
N ARG A 216 -1.70 34.51 6.57
CA ARG A 216 -1.33 35.64 7.45
C ARG A 216 -1.32 35.24 8.91
N SER A 217 -2.32 34.52 9.38
CA SER A 217 -2.36 34.00 10.76
C SER A 217 -1.19 33.07 11.07
N ALA A 218 -0.82 32.19 10.15
CA ALA A 218 0.35 31.31 10.31
C ALA A 218 1.67 32.11 10.38
N ILE A 219 1.78 33.16 9.58
CA ILE A 219 2.94 34.08 9.59
C ILE A 219 3.01 34.84 10.92
N ASP A 220 1.90 35.37 11.42
CA ASP A 220 1.84 36.08 12.70
C ASP A 220 2.30 35.17 13.86
N LEU A 221 1.93 33.91 13.84
CA LEU A 221 2.40 32.92 14.80
C LEU A 221 3.90 32.60 14.66
N ALA A 222 4.45 32.65 13.45
CA ALA A 222 5.87 32.40 13.19
C ALA A 222 6.76 33.65 13.39
N ALA A 223 6.18 34.88 13.39
CA ALA A 223 6.91 36.14 13.43
C ALA A 223 7.92 36.24 14.60
N PRO A 224 7.62 35.84 15.85
CA PRO A 224 8.61 35.90 16.91
C PRO A 224 9.83 35.00 16.69
N ALA A 225 9.67 33.89 15.96
CA ALA A 225 10.79 33.00 15.61
C ALA A 225 11.62 33.58 14.46
N ILE A 226 10.96 34.18 13.48
CA ILE A 226 11.60 34.87 12.33
C ILE A 226 12.45 36.03 12.84
N GLU A 227 11.90 36.85 13.71
CA GLU A 227 12.59 38.01 14.32
C GLU A 227 13.79 37.59 15.18
N ARG A 228 13.62 36.58 16.04
CA ARG A 228 14.74 36.04 16.86
C ARG A 228 15.87 35.48 16.02
N ALA A 229 15.55 34.89 14.85
CA ALA A 229 16.54 34.38 13.92
C ALA A 229 17.18 35.48 13.03
N GLY A 230 16.72 36.74 13.11
CA GLY A 230 17.22 37.86 12.32
C GLY A 230 16.94 37.70 10.83
N LEU A 231 15.80 37.14 10.44
CA LEU A 231 15.42 36.84 9.07
C LEU A 231 14.51 37.95 8.48
N ARG A 232 14.59 38.14 7.18
CA ARG A 232 13.68 39.01 6.45
C ARG A 232 12.51 38.19 5.93
N LEU A 233 11.30 38.71 6.11
CA LEU A 233 10.07 38.08 5.60
C LEU A 233 9.50 38.95 4.46
N GLU A 234 9.21 38.32 3.33
CA GLU A 234 8.54 38.91 2.20
C GLU A 234 7.22 38.17 1.94
N LEU A 235 6.15 38.88 1.69
CA LEU A 235 4.81 38.35 1.49
C LEU A 235 4.23 38.77 0.15
N ASP A 236 4.03 37.80 -0.73
CA ASP A 236 3.40 37.95 -2.04
C ASP A 236 2.14 37.09 -2.11
N VAL A 237 1.11 37.52 -1.36
CA VAL A 237 -0.18 36.82 -1.22
C VAL A 237 -1.30 37.78 -1.54
N PRO A 238 -2.20 37.45 -2.49
CA PRO A 238 -3.37 38.26 -2.82
C PRO A 238 -4.20 38.60 -1.58
N SER A 239 -4.92 39.71 -1.62
CA SER A 239 -5.77 40.15 -0.49
C SER A 239 -6.90 39.15 -0.20
N ARG A 240 -7.36 38.42 -1.22
CA ARG A 240 -8.43 37.44 -1.11
C ARG A 240 -8.14 36.24 -2.01
N LEU A 241 -7.96 35.08 -1.40
CA LEU A 241 -7.71 33.81 -2.08
C LEU A 241 -8.47 32.71 -1.32
N THR A 242 -9.32 31.96 -2.00
CA THR A 242 -10.12 30.89 -1.39
C THR A 242 -9.65 29.54 -1.91
N ALA A 243 -9.66 28.54 -1.03
CA ALA A 243 -9.38 27.15 -1.37
C ALA A 243 -10.26 26.22 -0.51
N ARG A 244 -10.44 24.98 -0.96
CA ARG A 244 -11.14 23.96 -0.19
C ARG A 244 -10.14 23.17 0.64
N ALA A 245 -10.20 23.30 1.97
CA ALA A 245 -9.34 22.57 2.90
C ALA A 245 -9.97 22.46 4.28
N ASP A 246 -9.40 21.61 5.11
CA ASP A 246 -9.62 21.61 6.55
C ASP A 246 -8.74 22.69 7.20
N PRO A 247 -9.29 23.61 8.01
CA PRO A 247 -8.54 24.72 8.61
C PRO A 247 -7.39 24.27 9.50
N ASP A 248 -7.59 23.22 10.33
CA ASP A 248 -6.58 22.74 11.26
C ASP A 248 -5.42 22.06 10.52
N ARG A 249 -5.73 21.29 9.51
CA ARG A 249 -4.72 20.66 8.62
C ARG A 249 -3.92 21.68 7.85
N LEU A 250 -4.58 22.68 7.30
CA LEU A 250 -3.90 23.79 6.62
C LEU A 250 -2.98 24.56 7.56
N ALA A 251 -3.45 24.87 8.77
CA ALA A 251 -2.62 25.52 9.78
C ALA A 251 -1.37 24.67 10.10
N GLN A 252 -1.51 23.35 10.23
CA GLN A 252 -0.41 22.43 10.46
C GLN A 252 0.58 22.36 9.28
N VAL A 253 0.08 22.34 8.03
CA VAL A 253 0.93 22.41 6.82
C VAL A 253 1.76 23.67 6.82
N LEU A 254 1.13 24.84 7.02
CA LEU A 254 1.80 26.13 7.03
C LEU A 254 2.83 26.22 8.19
N ALA A 255 2.47 25.77 9.38
CA ALA A 255 3.38 25.75 10.54
C ALA A 255 4.62 24.89 10.27
N ASN A 256 4.46 23.70 9.69
CA ASN A 256 5.58 22.82 9.35
C ASN A 256 6.50 23.45 8.30
N LEU A 257 5.95 24.03 7.25
CA LEU A 257 6.75 24.69 6.20
C LEU A 257 7.47 25.94 6.70
N LEU A 258 6.79 26.80 7.46
CA LEU A 258 7.39 28.00 8.06
C LEU A 258 8.47 27.64 9.09
N SER A 259 8.22 26.67 9.95
CA SER A 259 9.22 26.17 10.92
C SER A 259 10.46 25.63 10.18
N ASN A 260 10.25 24.91 9.08
CA ASN A 260 11.34 24.41 8.24
C ASN A 260 12.13 25.57 7.63
N ALA A 261 11.47 26.57 7.05
CA ALA A 261 12.10 27.75 6.47
C ALA A 261 12.92 28.53 7.52
N VAL A 262 12.37 28.78 8.72
CA VAL A 262 13.11 29.47 9.80
C VAL A 262 14.37 28.69 10.22
N ARG A 263 14.26 27.37 10.30
CA ARG A 263 15.36 26.50 10.73
C ARG A 263 16.54 26.49 9.77
N TYR A 264 16.26 26.44 8.46
CA TYR A 264 17.29 26.27 7.42
C TYR A 264 17.72 27.56 6.74
N THR A 265 17.18 28.71 7.17
CA THR A 265 17.62 30.02 6.72
C THR A 265 18.76 30.53 7.63
N PRO A 266 19.93 30.85 7.14
CA PRO A 266 20.98 31.46 7.93
C PRO A 266 20.60 32.88 8.38
N ALA A 267 21.19 33.36 9.48
CA ALA A 267 20.98 34.71 9.99
C ALA A 267 21.22 35.77 8.88
N GLY A 268 20.32 36.73 8.76
CA GLY A 268 20.34 37.75 7.70
C GLY A 268 19.75 37.27 6.35
N GLY A 269 19.36 36.01 6.25
CA GLY A 269 18.66 35.46 5.07
C GLY A 269 17.21 35.93 4.94
N SER A 270 16.51 35.42 3.93
CA SER A 270 15.11 35.78 3.66
C SER A 270 14.21 34.57 3.51
N ILE A 271 12.96 34.75 3.94
CA ILE A 271 11.85 33.85 3.70
C ILE A 271 10.83 34.61 2.87
N THR A 272 10.37 34.03 1.76
CA THR A 272 9.31 34.58 0.91
C THR A 272 8.13 33.63 0.88
N VAL A 273 6.93 34.10 1.22
CA VAL A 273 5.69 33.35 1.11
C VAL A 273 4.90 33.87 -0.07
N ARG A 274 4.59 33.01 -1.02
CA ARG A 274 3.85 33.35 -2.23
C ARG A 274 2.64 32.46 -2.40
N ALA A 275 1.51 33.05 -2.83
CA ALA A 275 0.32 32.28 -3.16
C ALA A 275 -0.29 32.78 -4.47
N GLU A 276 -0.64 31.85 -5.36
CA GLU A 276 -1.13 32.14 -6.69
C GLU A 276 -2.35 31.27 -7.00
N ARG A 277 -3.34 31.84 -7.72
CA ARG A 277 -4.50 31.11 -8.19
C ARG A 277 -4.25 30.60 -9.61
N HIS A 278 -4.45 29.30 -9.80
CA HIS A 278 -4.50 28.64 -11.10
C HIS A 278 -5.94 28.23 -11.46
N PRO A 279 -6.23 27.84 -12.70
CA PRO A 279 -7.59 27.49 -13.12
C PRO A 279 -8.23 26.34 -12.34
N ALA A 280 -7.45 25.37 -11.84
CA ALA A 280 -7.93 24.17 -11.16
C ALA A 280 -7.54 24.11 -9.69
N ASP A 281 -6.52 24.86 -9.26
CA ASP A 281 -5.95 24.78 -7.92
C ASP A 281 -5.39 26.14 -7.46
N VAL A 282 -5.02 26.20 -6.19
CA VAL A 282 -4.28 27.31 -5.62
C VAL A 282 -2.92 26.80 -5.21
N LEU A 283 -1.86 27.45 -5.66
CA LEU A 283 -0.48 27.11 -5.35
C LEU A 283 0.06 28.02 -4.25
N VAL A 284 0.56 27.44 -3.18
CA VAL A 284 1.28 28.14 -2.10
C VAL A 284 2.74 27.72 -2.11
N SER A 285 3.65 28.66 -2.06
CA SER A 285 5.09 28.43 -2.06
C SER A 285 5.75 29.16 -0.90
N ILE A 286 6.64 28.49 -0.21
CA ILE A 286 7.51 29.06 0.82
C ILE A 286 8.94 28.88 0.34
N LEU A 287 9.61 30.01 0.09
CA LEU A 287 10.99 30.05 -0.38
C LEU A 287 11.89 30.52 0.76
N ASN A 288 13.03 29.92 0.90
CA ASN A 288 14.02 30.36 1.86
C ASN A 288 15.44 30.35 1.24
N THR A 289 16.25 31.34 1.61
CA THR A 289 17.67 31.34 1.26
C THR A 289 18.45 30.40 2.19
N GLY A 290 19.47 29.68 1.66
CA GLY A 290 20.27 28.76 2.45
C GLY A 290 21.24 27.91 1.63
N GLU A 291 21.79 26.87 2.25
CA GLU A 291 22.75 25.94 1.60
C GLU A 291 22.11 25.15 0.44
N GLY A 292 20.78 25.09 0.41
CA GLY A 292 20.05 24.31 -0.59
C GLY A 292 19.92 22.83 -0.21
N ILE A 293 19.28 22.07 -1.12
CA ILE A 293 19.07 20.64 -1.03
C ILE A 293 19.77 20.01 -2.24
N PRO A 294 20.61 18.98 -2.08
CA PRO A 294 21.19 18.23 -3.19
C PRO A 294 20.10 17.66 -4.10
N ALA A 295 20.35 17.63 -5.42
CA ALA A 295 19.35 17.17 -6.38
C ALA A 295 18.90 15.71 -6.13
N GLU A 296 19.78 14.86 -5.64
CA GLU A 296 19.52 13.47 -5.26
C GLU A 296 18.60 13.31 -4.04
N ASP A 297 18.47 14.36 -3.23
CA ASP A 297 17.69 14.35 -2.00
C ASP A 297 16.29 15.01 -2.16
N ILE A 298 16.06 15.76 -3.24
CA ILE A 298 14.83 16.56 -3.46
C ILE A 298 13.57 15.69 -3.37
N ASP A 299 13.54 14.53 -4.00
CA ASP A 299 12.39 13.64 -3.97
C ASP A 299 12.20 12.96 -2.61
N ARG A 300 13.28 12.86 -1.84
CA ARG A 300 13.32 12.14 -0.58
C ARG A 300 13.02 13.00 0.65
N VAL A 301 13.06 14.33 0.54
CA VAL A 301 12.81 15.22 1.69
C VAL A 301 11.41 15.09 2.29
N PHE A 302 10.47 14.49 1.57
CA PHE A 302 9.11 14.18 2.04
C PHE A 302 8.98 12.77 2.64
N GLU A 303 10.04 11.95 2.61
CA GLU A 303 10.04 10.66 3.30
C GLU A 303 10.05 10.86 4.82
N ARG A 304 9.41 9.95 5.55
CA ARG A 304 9.36 9.99 7.02
C ARG A 304 10.76 9.80 7.60
N PHE A 305 11.16 10.64 8.55
CA PHE A 305 12.47 10.63 9.21
C PHE A 305 13.68 10.88 8.29
N TYR A 306 13.43 11.28 7.05
CA TYR A 306 14.52 11.61 6.13
C TYR A 306 15.17 12.95 6.47
N ARG A 307 16.50 13.00 6.35
CA ARG A 307 17.33 14.20 6.60
C ARG A 307 18.53 14.17 5.68
N VAL A 308 18.79 15.27 5.00
CA VAL A 308 19.91 15.43 4.03
C VAL A 308 21.28 15.23 4.70
N GLU A 309 21.49 15.72 5.93
CA GLU A 309 22.71 15.51 6.71
C GLU A 309 22.42 15.00 8.12
N LYS A 310 22.87 13.80 8.43
CA LYS A 310 22.69 13.17 9.76
C LYS A 310 23.56 13.78 10.87
N SER A 311 24.66 14.47 10.54
CA SER A 311 25.70 14.84 11.53
C SER A 311 25.69 16.30 12.00
N ARG A 312 25.39 17.27 11.13
CA ARG A 312 25.41 18.71 11.47
C ARG A 312 24.11 19.21 12.09
N ASP A 313 23.01 18.54 11.83
CA ASP A 313 21.66 18.98 12.19
C ASP A 313 21.18 18.52 13.58
N ARG A 314 21.93 17.69 14.32
CA ARG A 314 21.53 17.29 15.68
C ARG A 314 21.37 18.49 16.60
N ALA A 315 22.21 19.51 16.44
CA ALA A 315 22.13 20.76 17.22
C ALA A 315 20.94 21.66 16.80
N ARG A 316 20.49 21.56 15.53
CA ARG A 316 19.35 22.35 15.02
C ARG A 316 17.98 21.70 15.25
N GLY A 317 17.94 20.45 15.70
CA GLY A 317 16.77 19.72 16.18
C GLY A 317 15.61 19.57 15.18
N GLY A 318 15.24 18.33 14.85
CA GLY A 318 14.07 18.04 14.04
C GLY A 318 14.04 16.56 13.67
N ALA A 319 12.88 15.92 13.89
CA ALA A 319 12.72 14.47 13.71
C ALA A 319 12.63 14.03 12.23
N GLY A 320 12.69 14.97 11.25
CA GLY A 320 12.50 14.61 9.83
C GLY A 320 11.06 14.19 9.49
N ILE A 321 10.09 14.64 10.30
CA ILE A 321 8.67 14.24 10.16
C ILE A 321 7.84 15.35 9.52
N GLY A 322 8.22 16.63 9.68
CA GLY A 322 7.38 17.76 9.30
C GLY A 322 6.97 17.80 7.83
N LEU A 323 7.91 17.53 6.91
CA LEU A 323 7.59 17.50 5.48
C LEU A 323 6.78 16.26 5.07
N ALA A 324 6.96 15.14 5.74
CA ALA A 324 6.13 13.95 5.54
C ALA A 324 4.66 14.23 5.95
N ILE A 325 4.45 14.95 7.05
CA ILE A 325 3.10 15.42 7.46
C ILE A 325 2.52 16.36 6.40
N VAL A 326 3.31 17.32 5.91
CA VAL A 326 2.86 18.22 4.84
C VAL A 326 2.37 17.43 3.64
N LYS A 327 3.16 16.47 3.14
CA LYS A 327 2.78 15.62 2.02
C LYS A 327 1.47 14.87 2.30
N GLN A 328 1.38 14.21 3.42
CA GLN A 328 0.21 13.41 3.81
C GLN A 328 -1.07 14.25 3.91
N LEU A 329 -1.02 15.41 4.58
CA LEU A 329 -2.19 16.27 4.76
C LEU A 329 -2.65 16.92 3.45
N VAL A 330 -1.71 17.33 2.60
CA VAL A 330 -2.02 17.94 1.30
C VAL A 330 -2.58 16.89 0.34
N GLU A 331 -1.97 15.71 0.23
CA GLU A 331 -2.46 14.63 -0.63
C GLU A 331 -3.83 14.12 -0.17
N ALA A 332 -4.08 14.03 1.14
CA ALA A 332 -5.39 13.70 1.71
C ALA A 332 -6.46 14.77 1.38
N SER A 333 -6.06 16.00 1.11
CA SER A 333 -6.94 17.10 0.67
C SER A 333 -7.07 17.17 -0.86
N GLY A 334 -6.56 16.20 -1.61
CA GLY A 334 -6.58 16.16 -3.08
C GLY A 334 -5.57 17.10 -3.74
N GLY A 335 -4.61 17.64 -2.99
CA GLY A 335 -3.55 18.50 -3.47
C GLY A 335 -2.27 17.75 -3.83
N ARG A 336 -1.22 18.50 -4.15
CA ARG A 336 0.14 18.00 -4.47
C ARG A 336 1.17 18.84 -3.75
N VAL A 337 2.33 18.23 -3.46
CA VAL A 337 3.49 18.92 -2.87
C VAL A 337 4.73 18.74 -3.73
N GLY A 338 5.69 19.63 -3.57
CA GLY A 338 6.99 19.49 -4.19
C GLY A 338 8.03 20.42 -3.57
N ALA A 339 9.29 20.16 -3.93
CA ALA A 339 10.42 20.95 -3.52
C ALA A 339 11.34 21.23 -4.72
N GLU A 340 12.00 22.36 -4.71
CA GLU A 340 12.99 22.78 -5.69
C GLU A 340 14.12 23.50 -4.93
N SER A 341 15.37 23.31 -5.36
CA SER A 341 16.50 24.01 -4.77
C SER A 341 17.47 24.42 -5.84
N ILE A 342 17.56 25.73 -6.10
CA ILE A 342 18.38 26.30 -7.18
C ILE A 342 19.04 27.59 -6.66
N GLY A 343 20.34 27.73 -6.89
CA GLY A 343 21.06 28.99 -6.65
C GLY A 343 21.04 29.48 -5.21
N GLY A 344 21.01 28.57 -4.23
CA GLY A 344 20.97 28.94 -2.80
C GLY A 344 19.58 29.37 -2.32
N VAL A 345 18.53 29.09 -3.10
CA VAL A 345 17.12 29.26 -2.70
C VAL A 345 16.44 27.90 -2.74
N THR A 346 15.81 27.53 -1.64
CA THR A 346 14.95 26.35 -1.57
C THR A 346 13.50 26.79 -1.57
N ARG A 347 12.68 26.18 -2.42
CA ARG A 347 11.24 26.38 -2.53
C ARG A 347 10.52 25.11 -2.17
N PHE A 348 9.68 25.16 -1.15
CA PHE A 348 8.66 24.14 -0.88
C PHE A 348 7.32 24.70 -1.34
N TRP A 349 6.54 23.88 -2.02
CA TRP A 349 5.23 24.29 -2.50
C TRP A 349 4.19 23.21 -2.27
N PHE A 350 2.94 23.62 -2.15
CA PHE A 350 1.78 22.75 -2.19
C PHE A 350 0.64 23.37 -2.97
N SER A 351 -0.22 22.52 -3.55
CA SER A 351 -1.45 22.96 -4.20
C SER A 351 -2.66 22.43 -3.43
N LEU A 352 -3.76 23.18 -3.48
CA LEU A 352 -5.07 22.78 -2.96
C LEU A 352 -6.12 22.98 -4.04
N PRO A 353 -7.19 22.16 -4.11
CA PRO A 353 -8.33 22.40 -4.99
C PRO A 353 -8.93 23.79 -4.76
N ALA A 354 -9.29 24.48 -5.86
CA ALA A 354 -9.79 25.86 -5.85
C ALA A 354 -11.28 25.93 -5.54
#